data_e0a410436c9c81406c2caee0260f1f01
#
_entry.id   e0a410436c9c81406c2caee0260f1f01
#
_cell.length_a   1.000
_cell.length_b   1.000
_cell.length_c   1.000
_cell.angle_alpha   90.00
_cell.angle_beta   90.00
_cell.angle_gamma   90.00
#
_symmetry.space_group_name_H-M   'P 1'
#
loop_
_entity.id
_entity.type
_entity.pdbx_description
1 polymer ?
#
loop_
_entity_poly.entity_id
_entity_poly.type
_entity_poly.pdbx_seq_one_letter_code
_entity_poly.pdbx_strand_id
1 'polypeptide(L)'
;MQDNYEVPAHIEAEEQWVRNASNPCNLRFDETDPCFVLWQTTRTGPYAQRGGSFTLSWKSSASWDEDADLIYLSSAGVGGMGGFYPGYSNRSLGPREWNTPLVKMQTSNAVGTVKLRSKDPRVAPEINFNYFSQNAERDLQALVEGVEFLFSVFDEVGIPYRVLAPNPEVDMRQDIMDKAHSHHATSSCRMGPAGQKDYCVDSKFRVNGVDSLRVVDASVLPRVPGAMPNGPIFTISHKAYEAILQGA
;
A
#
# COMPACT_ATOMS: atom_id res chain seq x y z
N MET A 1 -0.11 -16.55 -0.37
CA MET A 1 -0.11 -15.12 -0.74
C MET A 1 -0.03 -14.27 0.53
N GLN A 2 0.69 -13.19 0.49
CA GLN A 2 0.77 -12.18 1.56
C GLN A 2 0.48 -10.80 0.97
N ASP A 3 0.14 -9.84 1.84
CA ASP A 3 0.01 -8.44 1.50
C ASP A 3 0.37 -7.57 2.71
N ASN A 4 0.58 -6.28 2.52
CA ASN A 4 0.58 -5.31 3.59
C ASN A 4 -0.83 -5.16 4.18
N TYR A 5 -0.95 -4.42 5.30
CA TYR A 5 -2.23 -3.83 5.69
C TYR A 5 -2.12 -2.32 5.57
N GLU A 6 -2.97 -1.74 4.77
CA GLU A 6 -3.15 -0.32 4.64
C GLU A 6 -4.49 0.07 5.26
N VAL A 7 -4.47 1.04 6.16
CA VAL A 7 -5.68 1.54 6.80
C VAL A 7 -5.74 3.06 6.69
N PRO A 8 -6.90 3.65 6.48
CA PRO A 8 -7.04 5.08 6.44
C PRO A 8 -6.94 5.68 7.85
N ALA A 9 -6.17 6.76 7.98
CA ALA A 9 -6.32 7.70 9.08
C ALA A 9 -6.67 9.06 8.45
N HIS A 10 -7.91 9.47 8.61
CA HIS A 10 -8.51 10.55 7.86
C HIS A 10 -9.22 11.52 8.79
N ILE A 11 -8.89 12.79 8.67
CA ILE A 11 -9.48 13.88 9.45
C ILE A 11 -10.02 14.98 8.54
N GLU A 12 -10.95 15.76 9.06
CA GLU A 12 -11.33 17.06 8.52
C GLU A 12 -11.00 18.14 9.57
N ALA A 13 -10.09 19.04 9.21
CA ALA A 13 -9.74 20.17 10.06
C ALA A 13 -10.81 21.28 9.98
N GLU A 14 -10.97 22.06 11.07
CA GLU A 14 -11.86 23.21 11.06
C GLU A 14 -11.35 24.31 10.15
N GLU A 15 -10.02 24.44 10.04
CA GLU A 15 -9.33 25.39 9.18
C GLU A 15 -8.55 24.67 8.07
N GLN A 16 -8.23 25.40 7.03
CA GLN A 16 -7.39 24.92 5.94
C GLN A 16 -5.92 25.07 6.32
N TRP A 17 -5.28 23.97 6.77
CA TRP A 17 -3.91 23.99 7.30
C TRP A 17 -2.83 24.30 6.28
N VAL A 18 -2.93 23.77 5.08
CA VAL A 18 -1.79 23.58 4.17
C VAL A 18 -1.93 24.33 2.88
N ARG A 19 -3.04 24.96 2.66
CA ARG A 19 -3.20 25.69 1.42
C ARG A 19 -2.69 27.10 1.53
N ASN A 20 -1.56 27.32 0.90
CA ASN A 20 -1.40 28.59 0.23
C ASN A 20 -2.63 28.78 -0.67
N ALA A 21 -3.47 29.79 -0.39
CA ALA A 21 -4.66 30.11 -1.17
C ALA A 21 -4.35 30.36 -2.67
N SER A 22 -3.09 30.37 -3.01
CA SER A 22 -2.51 30.57 -4.34
C SER A 22 -2.19 29.28 -5.11
N ASN A 23 -2.51 28.07 -4.59
CA ASN A 23 -2.29 26.87 -5.39
C ASN A 23 -3.44 26.70 -6.39
N PRO A 24 -3.24 27.03 -7.67
CA PRO A 24 -4.30 27.00 -8.68
C PRO A 24 -4.59 25.58 -9.21
N CYS A 25 -3.84 24.57 -8.74
CA CYS A 25 -3.97 23.22 -9.25
C CYS A 25 -5.32 22.58 -8.88
N ASN A 26 -5.95 21.93 -9.83
CA ASN A 26 -7.17 21.16 -9.63
C ASN A 26 -7.00 19.65 -9.87
N LEU A 27 -5.81 19.21 -10.28
CA LEU A 27 -5.40 17.83 -10.57
C LEU A 27 -6.27 17.11 -11.62
N ARG A 28 -6.80 17.83 -12.57
CA ARG A 28 -7.61 17.26 -13.65
C ARG A 28 -6.81 16.64 -14.78
N PHE A 29 -5.50 16.89 -14.84
CA PHE A 29 -4.63 16.39 -15.91
C PHE A 29 -5.05 16.85 -17.32
N ASP A 30 -5.60 18.04 -17.42
CA ASP A 30 -6.04 18.65 -18.66
C ASP A 30 -5.62 20.13 -18.76
N GLU A 31 -5.88 20.76 -19.90
CA GLU A 31 -5.50 22.15 -20.17
C GLU A 31 -6.23 23.18 -19.30
N THR A 32 -7.27 22.79 -18.58
CA THR A 32 -7.96 23.66 -17.60
C THR A 32 -7.24 23.72 -16.27
N ASP A 33 -6.22 22.87 -16.05
CA ASP A 33 -5.38 22.87 -14.88
C ASP A 33 -4.07 23.67 -15.12
N PRO A 34 -3.90 24.85 -14.53
CA PRO A 34 -2.70 25.65 -14.73
C PRO A 34 -1.40 24.92 -14.35
N CYS A 35 -1.48 24.00 -13.39
CA CYS A 35 -0.32 23.22 -12.97
C CYS A 35 0.02 22.11 -13.97
N PHE A 36 -0.95 21.56 -14.65
CA PHE A 36 -0.73 20.63 -15.75
C PHE A 36 -0.10 21.33 -16.94
N VAL A 37 -0.59 22.51 -17.32
CA VAL A 37 -0.02 23.35 -18.38
C VAL A 37 1.42 23.74 -18.04
N LEU A 38 1.70 24.15 -16.78
CA LEU A 38 3.06 24.44 -16.33
C LEU A 38 3.96 23.22 -16.49
N TRP A 39 3.51 22.04 -16.05
CA TRP A 39 4.28 20.81 -16.21
C TRP A 39 4.51 20.43 -17.67
N GLN A 40 3.52 20.56 -18.53
CA GLN A 40 3.67 20.28 -19.97
C GLN A 40 4.74 21.17 -20.61
N THR A 41 4.81 22.42 -20.22
CA THR A 41 5.71 23.42 -20.82
C THR A 41 7.12 23.42 -20.22
N THR A 42 7.24 23.26 -18.91
CA THR A 42 8.50 23.42 -18.20
C THR A 42 9.03 22.15 -17.53
N ARG A 43 8.22 21.10 -17.45
CA ARG A 43 8.51 19.86 -16.68
C ARG A 43 8.76 20.11 -15.19
N THR A 44 8.23 21.19 -14.65
CA THR A 44 8.33 21.58 -13.24
C THR A 44 6.95 21.73 -12.59
N GLY A 45 6.92 22.12 -11.32
CA GLY A 45 5.69 22.37 -10.59
C GLY A 45 5.12 21.12 -9.91
N PRO A 46 3.89 21.21 -9.38
CA PRO A 46 3.28 20.13 -8.58
C PRO A 46 3.20 18.77 -9.28
N TYR A 47 2.98 18.73 -10.58
CA TYR A 47 2.95 17.49 -11.36
C TYR A 47 4.32 16.84 -11.55
N ALA A 48 5.42 17.55 -11.30
CA ALA A 48 6.78 17.02 -11.32
C ALA A 48 7.22 16.49 -9.94
N GLN A 49 6.40 16.66 -8.93
CA GLN A 49 6.70 16.26 -7.56
C GLN A 49 5.82 15.07 -7.15
N ARG A 50 6.27 14.29 -6.17
CA ARG A 50 5.40 13.28 -5.54
C ARG A 50 4.24 13.98 -4.84
N GLY A 51 3.03 13.50 -5.11
CA GLY A 51 1.82 13.98 -4.45
C GLY A 51 1.72 13.48 -3.01
N GLY A 52 2.45 14.07 -2.10
CA GLY A 52 2.37 13.75 -0.68
C GLY A 52 2.93 14.89 0.15
N SER A 53 2.38 15.10 1.35
CA SER A 53 2.85 16.13 2.26
C SER A 53 4.06 15.68 3.04
N PHE A 54 4.03 14.45 3.55
CA PHE A 54 5.18 13.81 4.19
C PHE A 54 5.06 12.28 4.13
N THR A 55 6.19 11.64 4.40
CA THR A 55 6.28 10.20 4.67
C THR A 55 7.04 10.02 5.97
N LEU A 56 6.50 9.23 6.89
CA LEU A 56 7.10 8.94 8.18
C LEU A 56 7.16 7.43 8.39
N SER A 57 8.33 6.92 8.78
CA SER A 57 8.46 5.55 9.27
C SER A 57 8.47 5.56 10.80
N TRP A 58 7.71 4.64 11.41
CA TRP A 58 7.57 4.56 12.85
C TRP A 58 7.60 3.10 13.32
N LYS A 59 8.09 2.87 14.53
CA LYS A 59 8.20 1.55 15.14
C LYS A 59 7.11 1.38 16.18
N SER A 60 6.22 0.39 16.00
CA SER A 60 5.24 0.01 17.02
C SER A 60 5.89 -0.84 18.13
N SER A 61 5.19 -0.99 19.26
CA SER A 61 5.59 -1.92 20.31
C SER A 61 5.53 -3.37 19.85
N ALA A 62 4.73 -3.66 18.82
CA ALA A 62 4.54 -4.97 18.24
C ALA A 62 5.54 -5.30 17.11
N SER A 63 6.50 -4.44 16.81
CA SER A 63 7.55 -4.73 15.82
C SER A 63 8.37 -5.97 16.20
N TRP A 64 8.87 -6.70 15.21
CA TRP A 64 9.61 -7.95 15.41
C TRP A 64 11.07 -7.73 15.75
N ASP A 65 11.58 -6.57 15.38
CA ASP A 65 12.98 -6.16 15.51
C ASP A 65 13.11 -4.69 15.85
N GLU A 66 14.29 -4.13 15.66
CA GLU A 66 14.56 -2.72 15.94
C GLU A 66 14.11 -1.78 14.81
N ASP A 67 13.69 -2.33 13.68
CA ASP A 67 13.26 -1.55 12.53
C ASP A 67 11.82 -1.03 12.66
N ALA A 68 11.53 0.06 11.94
CA ALA A 68 10.18 0.56 11.78
C ALA A 68 9.32 -0.46 11.03
N ASP A 69 8.11 -0.69 11.51
CA ASP A 69 7.15 -1.63 10.93
C ASP A 69 5.91 -0.95 10.36
N LEU A 70 5.81 0.35 10.54
CA LEU A 70 4.75 1.21 10.02
C LEU A 70 5.31 2.34 9.16
N ILE A 71 4.59 2.68 8.09
CA ILE A 71 4.87 3.86 7.28
C ILE A 71 3.58 4.66 7.06
N TYR A 72 3.67 5.97 7.22
CA TYR A 72 2.60 6.92 6.97
C TYR A 72 2.84 7.60 5.64
N LEU A 73 1.80 7.69 4.83
CA LEU A 73 1.81 8.33 3.51
C LEU A 73 0.80 9.47 3.53
N SER A 74 1.23 10.64 3.93
CA SER A 74 0.33 11.77 4.15
C SER A 74 0.06 12.58 2.90
N SER A 75 -1.20 12.92 2.69
CA SER A 75 -1.63 13.88 1.66
C SER A 75 -2.73 14.80 2.22
N ALA A 76 -2.57 16.10 1.96
CA ALA A 76 -3.51 17.12 2.38
C ALA A 76 -4.25 17.72 1.18
N GLY A 77 -5.55 17.80 1.26
CA GLY A 77 -6.40 18.61 0.39
C GLY A 77 -6.48 18.19 -1.08
N VAL A 78 -5.73 17.18 -1.50
CA VAL A 78 -5.75 16.72 -2.90
C VAL A 78 -5.36 15.25 -2.97
N GLY A 79 -6.26 14.45 -3.55
CA GLY A 79 -5.91 13.11 -4.04
C GLY A 79 -5.51 12.12 -2.96
N GLY A 80 -6.30 11.94 -1.93
CA GLY A 80 -6.15 10.84 -1.00
C GLY A 80 -7.30 9.85 -1.13
N MET A 81 -7.02 8.56 -0.98
CA MET A 81 -8.05 7.55 -0.92
C MET A 81 -8.41 7.30 0.53
N GLY A 82 -9.68 7.53 0.89
CA GLY A 82 -10.20 7.15 2.20
C GLY A 82 -10.50 5.66 2.33
N GLY A 83 -9.84 4.82 1.50
CA GLY A 83 -10.05 3.38 1.42
C GLY A 83 -10.45 2.91 0.02
N PHE A 84 -10.38 1.62 -0.24
CA PHE A 84 -10.83 0.99 -1.49
C PHE A 84 -12.25 0.46 -1.31
N TYR A 85 -13.22 1.13 -1.93
CA TYR A 85 -14.62 0.73 -1.97
C TYR A 85 -15.21 1.08 -3.35
N PRO A 86 -16.29 0.45 -3.78
CA PRO A 86 -16.89 0.78 -5.08
C PRO A 86 -17.20 2.27 -5.21
N GLY A 87 -16.63 2.91 -6.24
CA GLY A 87 -16.80 4.34 -6.48
C GLY A 87 -15.79 5.26 -5.79
N TYR A 88 -14.78 4.73 -5.09
CA TYR A 88 -13.76 5.54 -4.41
C TYR A 88 -13.06 6.54 -5.34
N SER A 89 -12.87 6.20 -6.61
CA SER A 89 -12.22 7.04 -7.61
C SER A 89 -13.04 8.29 -7.99
N ASN A 90 -14.31 8.31 -7.64
CA ASN A 90 -15.18 9.46 -7.90
C ASN A 90 -15.17 10.48 -6.75
N ARG A 91 -14.49 10.16 -5.66
CA ARG A 91 -14.35 11.04 -4.51
C ARG A 91 -13.02 11.79 -4.56
N SER A 92 -13.10 13.10 -4.43
CA SER A 92 -11.93 13.96 -4.15
C SER A 92 -11.98 14.41 -2.70
N LEU A 93 -10.83 14.50 -2.06
CA LEU A 93 -10.73 15.09 -0.73
C LEU A 93 -11.08 16.58 -0.79
N GLY A 94 -11.82 17.05 0.20
CA GLY A 94 -12.09 18.47 0.39
C GLY A 94 -10.82 19.22 0.80
N PRO A 95 -10.84 20.56 0.72
CA PRO A 95 -9.67 21.39 1.03
C PRO A 95 -9.24 21.35 2.50
N ARG A 96 -10.09 20.87 3.39
CA ARG A 96 -9.82 20.71 4.82
C ARG A 96 -9.59 19.25 5.21
N GLU A 97 -9.77 18.32 4.28
CA GLU A 97 -9.56 16.91 4.54
C GLU A 97 -8.08 16.56 4.43
N TRP A 98 -7.62 15.78 5.39
CA TRP A 98 -6.26 15.26 5.43
C TRP A 98 -6.31 13.75 5.60
N ASN A 99 -5.84 13.04 4.61
CA ASN A 99 -5.73 11.58 4.66
C ASN A 99 -4.28 11.16 4.81
N THR A 100 -4.03 10.31 5.79
CA THR A 100 -2.72 9.73 6.06
C THR A 100 -2.87 8.21 6.12
N PRO A 101 -2.87 7.52 4.96
CA PRO A 101 -2.82 6.08 4.97
C PRO A 101 -1.64 5.57 5.80
N LEU A 102 -1.94 4.63 6.68
CA LEU A 102 -0.98 3.91 7.50
C LEU A 102 -0.79 2.52 6.91
N VAL A 103 0.44 2.17 6.60
CA VAL A 103 0.79 0.85 6.05
C VAL A 103 1.58 0.05 7.07
N LYS A 104 1.06 -1.10 7.50
CA LYS A 104 1.82 -2.12 8.20
C LYS A 104 2.70 -2.84 7.18
N MET A 105 4.01 -2.56 7.26
CA MET A 105 4.96 -2.93 6.21
C MET A 105 5.18 -4.43 6.08
N GLN A 106 5.25 -5.12 7.19
CA GLN A 106 5.42 -6.58 7.24
C GLN A 106 4.30 -7.18 8.07
N THR A 107 3.44 -7.95 7.42
CA THR A 107 2.32 -8.61 8.07
C THR A 107 2.68 -10.02 8.50
N SER A 108 2.07 -10.46 9.59
CA SER A 108 2.20 -11.83 10.10
C SER A 108 1.37 -12.82 9.29
N ASN A 109 0.38 -12.34 8.53
CA ASN A 109 -0.57 -13.17 7.80
C ASN A 109 0.04 -13.69 6.50
N ALA A 110 0.13 -15.02 6.36
CA ALA A 110 0.69 -15.69 5.18
C ALA A 110 -0.26 -16.69 4.51
N VAL A 111 -1.54 -16.66 4.89
CA VAL A 111 -2.53 -17.69 4.49
C VAL A 111 -3.47 -17.25 3.37
N GLY A 112 -3.18 -16.14 2.71
CA GLY A 112 -3.89 -15.72 1.51
C GLY A 112 -3.72 -16.74 0.36
N THR A 113 -4.74 -16.90 -0.49
CA THR A 113 -4.77 -17.86 -1.58
C THR A 113 -5.20 -17.25 -2.90
N VAL A 114 -4.67 -17.79 -3.99
CA VAL A 114 -5.15 -17.58 -5.37
C VAL A 114 -5.43 -18.94 -5.97
N LYS A 115 -6.66 -19.20 -6.38
CA LYS A 115 -7.09 -20.51 -6.90
C LYS A 115 -7.79 -20.36 -8.23
N LEU A 116 -7.51 -21.26 -9.16
CA LEU A 116 -8.24 -21.33 -10.42
C LEU A 116 -9.69 -21.78 -10.18
N ARG A 117 -10.63 -21.09 -10.82
CA ARG A 117 -12.06 -21.44 -10.83
C ARG A 117 -12.49 -22.16 -12.10
N SER A 118 -11.68 -22.07 -13.16
CA SER A 118 -11.97 -22.62 -14.48
C SER A 118 -10.68 -22.90 -15.24
N LYS A 119 -10.77 -23.74 -16.28
CA LYS A 119 -9.74 -23.88 -17.31
C LYS A 119 -9.76 -22.75 -18.35
N ASP A 120 -10.84 -21.98 -18.42
CA ASP A 120 -10.94 -20.79 -19.26
C ASP A 120 -10.14 -19.64 -18.61
N PRO A 121 -9.04 -19.15 -19.23
CA PRO A 121 -8.18 -18.12 -18.66
C PRO A 121 -8.86 -16.75 -18.52
N ARG A 122 -10.02 -16.56 -19.13
CA ARG A 122 -10.81 -15.32 -19.03
C ARG A 122 -11.63 -15.25 -17.73
N VAL A 123 -11.82 -16.40 -17.06
CA VAL A 123 -12.52 -16.44 -15.77
C VAL A 123 -11.55 -16.02 -14.67
N ALA A 124 -11.90 -14.95 -13.95
CA ALA A 124 -11.11 -14.46 -12.85
C ALA A 124 -10.88 -15.55 -11.78
N PRO A 125 -9.67 -15.69 -11.25
CA PRO A 125 -9.38 -16.63 -10.17
C PRO A 125 -10.14 -16.25 -8.90
N GLU A 126 -10.28 -17.21 -8.00
CA GLU A 126 -10.68 -16.97 -6.62
C GLU A 126 -9.48 -16.42 -5.86
N ILE A 127 -9.60 -15.17 -5.41
CA ILE A 127 -8.56 -14.49 -4.63
C ILE A 127 -9.12 -14.28 -3.23
N ASN A 128 -8.42 -14.81 -2.23
CA ASN A 128 -8.76 -14.60 -0.84
C ASN A 128 -7.51 -14.21 -0.06
N PHE A 129 -7.48 -12.99 0.43
CA PHE A 129 -6.36 -12.48 1.24
C PHE A 129 -6.34 -13.09 2.64
N ASN A 130 -7.49 -13.54 3.14
CA ASN A 130 -7.65 -14.04 4.52
C ASN A 130 -7.04 -13.07 5.55
N TYR A 131 -7.30 -11.77 5.40
CA TYR A 131 -6.77 -10.75 6.29
C TYR A 131 -7.10 -11.08 7.75
N PHE A 132 -6.17 -10.81 8.63
CA PHE A 132 -6.26 -11.05 10.08
C PHE A 132 -6.60 -12.50 10.50
N SER A 133 -6.41 -13.48 9.61
CA SER A 133 -6.69 -14.90 9.93
C SER A 133 -5.52 -15.60 10.64
N GLN A 134 -4.32 -15.02 10.59
CA GLN A 134 -3.12 -15.58 11.23
C GLN A 134 -2.38 -14.48 11.98
N ASN A 135 -2.11 -14.70 13.28
CA ASN A 135 -1.40 -13.77 14.15
C ASN A 135 -1.99 -12.35 14.14
N ALA A 136 -3.31 -12.24 13.99
CA ALA A 136 -4.05 -11.00 13.83
C ALA A 136 -3.75 -9.97 14.91
N GLU A 137 -3.65 -10.42 16.16
CA GLU A 137 -3.50 -9.54 17.32
C GLU A 137 -2.26 -8.65 17.22
N ARG A 138 -1.15 -9.21 16.77
CA ARG A 138 0.10 -8.48 16.63
C ARG A 138 0.03 -7.38 15.57
N ASP A 139 -0.49 -7.73 14.40
CA ASP A 139 -0.61 -6.77 13.29
C ASP A 139 -1.64 -5.68 13.62
N LEU A 140 -2.74 -6.07 14.27
CA LEU A 140 -3.80 -5.16 14.68
C LEU A 140 -3.32 -4.21 15.79
N GLN A 141 -2.55 -4.71 16.77
CA GLN A 141 -1.95 -3.88 17.80
C GLN A 141 -1.05 -2.79 17.20
N ALA A 142 -0.18 -3.15 16.25
CA ALA A 142 0.65 -2.18 15.55
C ALA A 142 -0.17 -1.11 14.84
N LEU A 143 -1.24 -1.51 14.15
CA LEU A 143 -2.11 -0.57 13.42
C LEU A 143 -2.86 0.38 14.37
N VAL A 144 -3.37 -0.12 15.50
CA VAL A 144 -4.04 0.71 16.52
C VAL A 144 -3.06 1.73 17.08
N GLU A 145 -1.88 1.28 17.56
CA GLU A 145 -0.84 2.18 18.07
C GLU A 145 -0.43 3.23 17.04
N GLY A 146 -0.34 2.84 15.77
CA GLY A 146 -0.01 3.76 14.68
C GLY A 146 -1.07 4.82 14.46
N VAL A 147 -2.36 4.47 14.52
CA VAL A 147 -3.47 5.44 14.42
C VAL A 147 -3.46 6.39 15.63
N GLU A 148 -3.31 5.86 16.83
CA GLU A 148 -3.24 6.65 18.06
C GLU A 148 -2.05 7.62 18.06
N PHE A 149 -0.88 7.15 17.62
CA PHE A 149 0.30 8.01 17.48
C PHE A 149 0.03 9.16 16.49
N LEU A 150 -0.56 8.88 15.34
CA LEU A 150 -0.85 9.94 14.37
C LEU A 150 -1.83 10.97 14.92
N PHE A 151 -2.87 10.54 15.63
CA PHE A 151 -3.81 11.49 16.24
C PHE A 151 -3.16 12.30 17.35
N SER A 152 -2.25 11.72 18.14
CA SER A 152 -1.48 12.51 19.12
C SER A 152 -0.64 13.62 18.46
N VAL A 153 -0.11 13.36 17.25
CA VAL A 153 0.60 14.39 16.48
C VAL A 153 -0.35 15.50 16.03
N PHE A 154 -1.56 15.17 15.59
CA PHE A 154 -2.56 16.19 15.23
C PHE A 154 -3.01 17.01 16.43
N ASP A 155 -3.17 16.38 17.59
CA ASP A 155 -3.51 17.07 18.86
C ASP A 155 -2.43 18.08 19.26
N GLU A 156 -1.15 17.72 19.13
CA GLU A 156 -0.01 18.62 19.40
C GLU A 156 0.06 19.81 18.44
N VAL A 157 -0.44 19.68 17.21
CA VAL A 157 -0.55 20.81 16.28
C VAL A 157 -1.55 21.85 16.76
N GLY A 158 -2.56 21.42 17.53
CA GLY A 158 -3.52 22.31 18.20
C GLY A 158 -4.58 22.92 17.28
N ILE A 159 -4.74 22.42 16.04
CA ILE A 159 -5.82 22.86 15.14
C ILE A 159 -7.00 21.90 15.34
N PRO A 160 -8.21 22.39 15.67
CA PRO A 160 -9.37 21.54 15.85
C PRO A 160 -9.69 20.74 14.58
N TYR A 161 -10.01 19.47 14.78
CA TYR A 161 -10.39 18.57 13.69
C TYR A 161 -11.46 17.57 14.15
N ARG A 162 -12.15 16.97 13.20
CA ARG A 162 -12.96 15.77 13.42
C ARG A 162 -12.36 14.57 12.72
N VAL A 163 -12.43 13.42 13.34
CA VAL A 163 -12.01 12.15 12.76
C VAL A 163 -13.06 11.66 11.77
N LEU A 164 -12.63 11.26 10.58
CA LEU A 164 -13.45 10.65 9.53
C LEU A 164 -13.16 9.16 9.39
N ALA A 165 -11.92 8.74 9.66
CA ALA A 165 -11.51 7.34 9.72
C ALA A 165 -10.29 7.18 10.64
N PRO A 166 -10.23 6.13 11.49
CA PRO A 166 -11.30 5.15 11.74
C PRO A 166 -12.60 5.82 12.21
N ASN A 167 -13.75 5.15 11.99
CA ASN A 167 -15.04 5.69 12.39
C ASN A 167 -15.12 5.81 13.92
N PRO A 168 -15.29 7.03 14.49
CA PRO A 168 -15.31 7.21 15.94
C PRO A 168 -16.55 6.60 16.66
N GLU A 169 -17.56 6.18 15.90
CA GLU A 169 -18.77 5.56 16.43
C GLU A 169 -18.67 4.02 16.52
N VAL A 170 -17.56 3.45 16.04
CA VAL A 170 -17.31 2.00 16.00
C VAL A 170 -16.04 1.71 16.80
N ASP A 171 -15.94 0.51 17.36
CA ASP A 171 -14.69 0.05 17.95
C ASP A 171 -13.54 0.19 16.94
N MET A 172 -12.46 0.87 17.34
CA MET A 172 -11.34 1.19 16.44
C MET A 172 -10.70 -0.07 15.83
N ARG A 173 -10.57 -1.13 16.61
CA ARG A 173 -9.99 -2.39 16.15
C ARG A 173 -10.86 -3.03 15.08
N GLN A 174 -12.17 -3.01 15.27
CA GLN A 174 -13.13 -3.53 14.32
C GLN A 174 -13.12 -2.70 13.03
N ASP A 175 -13.15 -1.38 13.14
CA ASP A 175 -13.16 -0.49 11.98
C ASP A 175 -11.86 -0.61 11.15
N ILE A 176 -10.70 -0.79 11.82
CA ILE A 176 -9.42 -1.09 11.17
C ILE A 176 -9.50 -2.40 10.40
N MET A 177 -10.02 -3.47 11.00
CA MET A 177 -10.16 -4.77 10.32
C MET A 177 -11.10 -4.68 9.11
N ASP A 178 -12.21 -3.96 9.24
CA ASP A 178 -13.22 -3.83 8.18
C ASP A 178 -12.72 -2.97 7.00
N LYS A 179 -11.82 -2.02 7.26
CA LYS A 179 -11.29 -1.10 6.25
C LYS A 179 -9.91 -1.44 5.73
N ALA A 180 -9.23 -2.40 6.35
CA ALA A 180 -7.91 -2.82 5.91
C ALA A 180 -7.95 -3.31 4.47
N HIS A 181 -7.07 -2.77 3.67
CA HIS A 181 -6.88 -3.14 2.28
C HIS A 181 -5.39 -3.07 1.95
N SER A 182 -5.00 -3.48 0.77
CA SER A 182 -3.69 -3.16 0.20
C SER A 182 -3.68 -3.44 -1.31
N HIS A 183 -2.56 -3.17 -1.94
CA HIS A 183 -2.33 -3.40 -3.35
C HIS A 183 -0.89 -3.89 -3.60
N HIS A 184 -0.29 -4.49 -2.59
CA HIS A 184 1.08 -5.02 -2.60
C HIS A 184 1.11 -6.54 -2.49
N ALA A 185 0.12 -7.23 -3.09
CA ALA A 185 0.03 -8.69 -3.06
C ALA A 185 1.32 -9.36 -3.55
N THR A 186 1.84 -10.28 -2.76
CA THR A 186 3.10 -10.99 -2.99
C THR A 186 2.97 -12.47 -2.67
N SER A 187 4.01 -13.24 -2.96
CA SER A 187 4.21 -14.59 -2.43
C SER A 187 3.17 -15.64 -2.87
N SER A 188 2.41 -15.39 -3.95
CA SER A 188 1.48 -16.39 -4.50
C SER A 188 2.18 -17.46 -5.35
N CYS A 189 3.42 -17.21 -5.80
CA CYS A 189 4.27 -18.14 -6.56
C CYS A 189 5.69 -18.13 -6.00
N ARG A 190 5.84 -18.39 -4.70
CA ARG A 190 7.10 -18.21 -3.96
C ARG A 190 8.28 -18.95 -4.56
N MET A 191 9.44 -18.25 -4.55
CA MET A 191 10.73 -18.82 -4.90
C MET A 191 11.26 -19.71 -3.77
N GLY A 192 11.90 -20.82 -4.13
CA GLY A 192 12.56 -21.71 -3.20
C GLY A 192 13.40 -22.78 -3.91
N PRO A 193 13.88 -23.80 -3.18
CA PRO A 193 14.69 -24.84 -3.75
C PRO A 193 13.99 -25.57 -4.92
N ALA A 194 14.78 -25.85 -5.97
CA ALA A 194 14.26 -26.57 -7.13
C ALA A 194 13.69 -27.93 -6.77
N GLY A 195 12.55 -28.28 -7.36
CA GLY A 195 11.88 -29.58 -7.19
C GLY A 195 11.09 -29.75 -5.89
N GLN A 196 11.05 -28.76 -5.01
CA GLN A 196 10.21 -28.79 -3.81
C GLN A 196 8.79 -28.32 -4.15
N LYS A 197 7.78 -29.11 -3.76
CA LYS A 197 6.38 -28.87 -4.10
C LYS A 197 5.77 -27.61 -3.48
N ASP A 198 6.37 -27.11 -2.39
CA ASP A 198 5.87 -25.93 -1.67
C ASP A 198 6.32 -24.61 -2.30
N TYR A 199 7.14 -24.68 -3.35
CA TYR A 199 7.67 -23.54 -4.06
C TYR A 199 7.30 -23.58 -5.53
N CYS A 200 6.95 -22.42 -6.07
CA CYS A 200 6.49 -22.29 -7.44
C CYS A 200 7.66 -22.16 -8.43
N VAL A 201 8.68 -21.39 -8.07
CA VAL A 201 9.85 -21.16 -8.92
C VAL A 201 11.17 -21.42 -8.19
N ASP A 202 12.19 -21.78 -8.96
CA ASP A 202 13.57 -21.90 -8.48
C ASP A 202 14.33 -20.56 -8.47
N SER A 203 15.61 -20.58 -8.04
CA SER A 203 16.47 -19.38 -7.99
C SER A 203 16.78 -18.74 -9.36
N LYS A 204 16.42 -19.40 -10.45
CA LYS A 204 16.51 -18.90 -11.83
C LYS A 204 15.14 -18.51 -12.39
N PHE A 205 14.15 -18.35 -11.50
CA PHE A 205 12.75 -17.97 -11.82
C PHE A 205 11.99 -19.01 -12.66
N ARG A 206 12.50 -20.23 -12.84
CA ARG A 206 11.85 -21.29 -13.61
C ARG A 206 10.76 -21.93 -12.78
N VAL A 207 9.59 -22.15 -13.40
CA VAL A 207 8.47 -22.80 -12.74
C VAL A 207 8.79 -24.29 -12.51
N ASN A 208 8.67 -24.76 -11.28
CA ASN A 208 8.92 -26.15 -10.93
C ASN A 208 7.95 -27.09 -11.67
N GLY A 209 8.50 -28.07 -12.38
CA GLY A 209 7.71 -29.08 -13.09
C GLY A 209 7.12 -28.63 -14.43
N VAL A 210 7.49 -27.45 -14.95
CA VAL A 210 7.09 -26.95 -16.26
C VAL A 210 8.30 -26.45 -17.02
N ASP A 211 8.51 -26.97 -18.22
CA ASP A 211 9.63 -26.55 -19.05
C ASP A 211 9.36 -25.21 -19.71
N SER A 212 10.45 -24.43 -19.86
CA SER A 212 10.48 -23.17 -20.63
C SER A 212 9.52 -22.08 -20.10
N LEU A 213 9.10 -22.14 -18.83
CA LEU A 213 8.25 -21.14 -18.19
C LEU A 213 8.97 -20.48 -17.01
N ARG A 214 8.88 -19.17 -16.93
CA ARG A 214 9.35 -18.37 -15.78
C ARG A 214 8.26 -17.44 -15.27
N VAL A 215 8.35 -17.11 -13.98
CA VAL A 215 7.56 -16.05 -13.35
C VAL A 215 8.53 -15.04 -12.73
N VAL A 216 8.35 -13.76 -13.06
CA VAL A 216 9.20 -12.65 -12.61
C VAL A 216 8.34 -11.46 -12.24
N ASP A 217 7.75 -11.52 -11.06
CA ASP A 217 6.96 -10.44 -10.48
C ASP A 217 6.95 -10.56 -8.95
N ALA A 218 6.15 -9.76 -8.25
CA ALA A 218 6.06 -9.77 -6.80
C ALA A 218 5.62 -11.13 -6.22
N SER A 219 4.97 -11.98 -7.01
CA SER A 219 4.50 -13.30 -6.55
C SER A 219 5.63 -14.24 -6.15
N VAL A 220 6.84 -14.05 -6.71
CA VAL A 220 8.00 -14.89 -6.40
C VAL A 220 8.67 -14.56 -5.08
N LEU A 221 8.41 -13.42 -4.50
CA LEU A 221 8.99 -13.03 -3.21
C LEU A 221 8.57 -14.04 -2.13
N PRO A 222 9.49 -14.47 -1.26
CA PRO A 222 9.16 -15.46 -0.22
C PRO A 222 8.21 -14.91 0.84
N ARG A 223 8.21 -13.60 1.03
CA ARG A 223 7.30 -12.84 1.91
C ARG A 223 7.19 -11.40 1.43
N VAL A 224 6.22 -10.66 1.95
CA VAL A 224 6.09 -9.23 1.70
C VAL A 224 7.36 -8.49 2.15
N PRO A 225 7.99 -7.68 1.27
CA PRO A 225 9.35 -7.19 1.48
C PRO A 225 9.44 -5.91 2.33
N GLY A 226 8.36 -5.44 2.88
CA GLY A 226 8.29 -4.17 3.63
C GLY A 226 7.33 -3.17 3.01
N ALA A 227 7.63 -1.86 3.07
CA ALA A 227 6.69 -0.80 2.75
C ALA A 227 6.22 -0.83 1.30
N MET A 228 7.13 -0.54 0.38
CA MET A 228 6.81 -0.45 -1.05
C MET A 228 7.55 -1.54 -1.83
N PRO A 229 6.86 -2.40 -2.57
CA PRO A 229 7.50 -3.54 -3.25
C PRO A 229 8.31 -3.15 -4.49
N ASN A 230 8.24 -1.90 -4.97
CA ASN A 230 8.87 -1.47 -6.21
C ASN A 230 10.38 -1.70 -6.24
N GLY A 231 11.11 -1.30 -5.18
CA GLY A 231 12.55 -1.51 -5.08
C GLY A 231 12.93 -2.99 -5.17
N PRO A 232 12.36 -3.87 -4.32
CA PRO A 232 12.51 -5.31 -4.44
C PRO A 232 12.14 -5.87 -5.81
N ILE A 233 11.04 -5.41 -6.44
CA ILE A 233 10.63 -5.87 -7.78
C ILE A 233 11.68 -5.49 -8.83
N PHE A 234 12.21 -4.26 -8.84
CA PHE A 234 13.28 -3.88 -9.74
C PHE A 234 14.53 -4.75 -9.54
N THR A 235 14.89 -5.04 -8.30
CA THR A 235 16.05 -5.87 -7.96
C THR A 235 15.90 -7.30 -8.49
N ILE A 236 14.76 -7.95 -8.24
CA ILE A 236 14.52 -9.30 -8.74
C ILE A 236 14.39 -9.35 -10.26
N SER A 237 13.83 -8.32 -10.89
CA SER A 237 13.72 -8.22 -12.33
C SER A 237 15.09 -8.12 -13.01
N HIS A 238 16.02 -7.35 -12.42
CA HIS A 238 17.40 -7.29 -12.90
C HIS A 238 18.10 -8.65 -12.78
N LYS A 239 17.95 -9.33 -11.66
CA LYS A 239 18.49 -10.68 -11.47
C LYS A 239 17.90 -11.70 -12.44
N ALA A 240 16.60 -11.62 -12.72
CA ALA A 240 15.95 -12.49 -13.70
C ALA A 240 16.48 -12.24 -15.12
N TYR A 241 16.68 -10.97 -15.48
CA TYR A 241 17.30 -10.60 -16.76
C TYR A 241 18.66 -11.26 -16.94
N GLU A 242 19.54 -11.18 -15.94
CA GLU A 242 20.85 -11.87 -15.98
C GLU A 242 20.71 -13.38 -16.15
N ALA A 243 19.81 -14.02 -15.37
CA ALA A 243 19.57 -15.46 -15.46
C ALA A 243 19.04 -15.91 -16.83
N ILE A 244 18.20 -15.07 -17.47
CA ILE A 244 17.66 -15.35 -18.81
C ILE A 244 18.75 -15.23 -19.87
N LEU A 245 19.59 -14.18 -19.82
CA LEU A 245 20.67 -13.99 -20.78
C LEU A 245 21.75 -15.08 -20.73
N GLN A 246 22.02 -15.62 -19.55
CA GLN A 246 22.99 -16.71 -19.37
C GLN A 246 22.43 -18.07 -19.79
N GLY A 247 21.23 -18.14 -20.35
CA GLY A 247 20.62 -19.37 -20.80
C GLY A 247 20.26 -20.33 -19.67
N ALA A 248 20.14 -19.80 -18.50
CA ALA A 248 19.90 -20.57 -17.29
C ALA A 248 18.40 -20.95 -17.14
#